data_cf598291aad108e14719a886d5af071e
#
_entry.id   cf598291aad108e14719a886d5af071e
#
_cell.length_a   1.000
_cell.length_b   1.000
_cell.length_c   1.000
_cell.angle_alpha   90.00
_cell.angle_beta   90.00
_cell.angle_gamma   90.00
#
_symmetry.space_group_name_H-M   'P 1'
#
loop_
_entity.id
_entity.type
_entity.pdbx_description
1 polymer ?
#
loop_
_entity_poly.entity_id
_entity_poly.type
_entity_poly.pdbx_seq_one_letter_code
_entity_poly.pdbx_strand_id
1 'polypeptide(L)'
;MSYVFYFVIILFLVLWVETPFTVHSNSLITRKESGENLEHWLRQFNWGGRIGPSASIMLPEYKFYSGVINILLELSRKMGGTYQESLIFLRESLQGDMQFEKKMVETLRGVYLQMGMMMFLTWSFIFAALKLVDLEIELKKLLMIFLWQISGVGILPFLLKFFRKKYFSDISQLWKILLILKSLSKVPLSRTEVLTYAGVQELKSIKQPSLEMIVSKLKEVCHKTLKFGTSYDEDLRYLMEELRFVEKWHYELFEKRLMVIKLVLLSVFFLPSYLVFIFFLLEDLKLLM
;
A
#
# COMPACT_ATOMS: atom_id res chain seq x y z
N MET A 1 5.50 0.22 -42.88
CA MET A 1 6.25 0.33 -41.58
C MET A 1 5.77 1.44 -40.66
N SER A 2 5.49 2.66 -41.14
CA SER A 2 5.05 3.79 -40.28
C SER A 2 3.78 3.47 -39.43
N TYR A 3 2.78 2.80 -40.00
CA TYR A 3 1.52 2.50 -39.29
C TYR A 3 1.69 1.52 -38.13
N VAL A 4 2.60 0.55 -38.25
CA VAL A 4 2.90 -0.40 -37.15
C VAL A 4 3.58 0.35 -36.00
N PHE A 5 4.43 1.32 -36.29
CA PHE A 5 5.07 2.17 -35.29
C PHE A 5 4.05 2.98 -34.49
N TYR A 6 3.15 3.67 -35.17
CA TYR A 6 2.09 4.45 -34.54
C TYR A 6 1.15 3.53 -33.75
N PHE A 7 0.82 2.35 -34.28
CA PHE A 7 0.00 1.37 -33.58
C PHE A 7 0.66 0.88 -32.29
N VAL A 8 1.96 0.56 -32.31
CA VAL A 8 2.72 0.13 -31.12
C VAL A 8 2.84 1.27 -30.11
N ILE A 9 3.09 2.51 -30.56
CA ILE A 9 3.11 3.67 -29.66
C ILE A 9 1.73 3.91 -29.06
N ILE A 10 0.66 3.87 -29.84
CA ILE A 10 -0.70 4.06 -29.36
C ILE A 10 -1.07 2.91 -28.41
N LEU A 11 -0.78 1.67 -28.77
CA LEU A 11 -1.00 0.52 -27.92
C LEU A 11 -0.19 0.62 -26.62
N PHE A 12 1.05 1.08 -26.70
CA PHE A 12 1.91 1.35 -25.55
C PHE A 12 1.33 2.45 -24.67
N LEU A 13 0.89 3.56 -25.25
CA LEU A 13 0.26 4.66 -24.51
C LEU A 13 -1.06 4.22 -23.87
N VAL A 14 -1.89 3.48 -24.58
CA VAL A 14 -3.17 2.95 -24.07
C VAL A 14 -2.92 1.93 -22.96
N LEU A 15 -2.04 0.96 -23.17
CA LEU A 15 -1.68 -0.03 -22.14
C LEU A 15 -0.94 0.62 -20.97
N TRP A 16 -0.12 1.64 -21.22
CA TRP A 16 0.60 2.35 -20.16
C TRP A 16 -0.29 3.26 -19.34
N VAL A 17 -1.30 3.87 -19.95
CA VAL A 17 -2.27 4.74 -19.26
C VAL A 17 -3.36 3.91 -18.56
N GLU A 18 -3.82 2.81 -19.11
CA GLU A 18 -5.00 2.11 -18.60
C GLU A 18 -4.72 0.91 -17.70
N THR A 19 -3.68 0.12 -17.91
CA THR A 19 -3.67 -1.22 -17.29
C THR A 19 -2.95 -1.38 -15.95
N PRO A 20 -1.75 -0.87 -15.68
CA PRO A 20 -1.18 -1.06 -14.35
C PRO A 20 -1.61 0.01 -13.34
N PHE A 21 -1.99 1.19 -13.85
CA PHE A 21 -2.45 2.29 -13.00
C PHE A 21 -3.90 2.13 -12.56
N THR A 22 -4.81 1.65 -13.44
CA THR A 22 -6.24 1.63 -13.12
C THR A 22 -6.63 0.52 -12.15
N VAL A 23 -6.15 -0.70 -12.30
CA VAL A 23 -6.56 -1.82 -11.42
C VAL A 23 -5.98 -1.68 -10.01
N HIS A 24 -4.75 -1.23 -9.87
CA HIS A 24 -4.15 -1.00 -8.54
C HIS A 24 -4.38 0.42 -8.05
N SER A 25 -4.42 1.40 -8.96
CA SER A 25 -4.74 2.80 -8.69
C SER A 25 -6.19 2.99 -8.29
N ASN A 26 -7.17 2.33 -8.93
CA ASN A 26 -8.59 2.48 -8.55
C ASN A 26 -8.82 2.01 -7.11
N SER A 27 -8.23 0.90 -6.67
CA SER A 27 -8.34 0.49 -5.27
C SER A 27 -7.59 1.42 -4.30
N LEU A 28 -6.52 2.07 -4.73
CA LEU A 28 -5.75 3.01 -3.93
C LEU A 28 -6.35 4.43 -4.00
N ILE A 29 -6.90 4.84 -5.14
CA ILE A 29 -7.60 6.12 -5.32
C ILE A 29 -8.91 6.10 -4.54
N THR A 30 -9.75 5.07 -4.70
CA THR A 30 -10.97 4.89 -3.90
C THR A 30 -10.65 4.81 -2.40
N ARG A 31 -9.53 4.20 -2.03
CA ARG A 31 -9.09 4.14 -0.65
C ARG A 31 -8.63 5.50 -0.14
N LYS A 32 -7.93 6.28 -0.98
CA LYS A 32 -7.53 7.66 -0.64
C LYS A 32 -8.74 8.56 -0.48
N GLU A 33 -9.67 8.54 -1.44
CA GLU A 33 -10.93 9.30 -1.36
C GLU A 33 -11.75 8.93 -0.13
N SER A 34 -11.86 7.64 0.18
CA SER A 34 -12.52 7.17 1.40
C SER A 34 -11.84 7.68 2.67
N GLY A 35 -10.51 7.74 2.69
CA GLY A 35 -9.75 8.29 3.82
C GLY A 35 -9.95 9.81 3.98
N GLU A 36 -9.91 10.56 2.88
CA GLU A 36 -10.15 12.01 2.86
C GLU A 36 -11.60 12.33 3.28
N ASN A 37 -12.56 11.57 2.79
CA ASN A 37 -13.96 11.70 3.18
C ASN A 37 -14.18 11.39 4.68
N LEU A 38 -13.51 10.37 5.21
CA LEU A 38 -13.56 10.04 6.63
C LEU A 38 -12.90 11.12 7.49
N GLU A 39 -11.76 11.66 7.05
CA GLU A 39 -11.11 12.78 7.74
C GLU A 39 -11.98 14.04 7.74
N HIS A 40 -12.57 14.37 6.59
CA HIS A 40 -13.50 15.49 6.46
C HIS A 40 -14.71 15.32 7.39
N TRP A 41 -15.27 14.12 7.44
CA TRP A 41 -16.34 13.79 8.36
C TRP A 41 -15.93 14.00 9.82
N LEU A 42 -14.74 13.50 10.23
CA LEU A 42 -14.21 13.71 11.58
C LEU A 42 -13.98 15.17 11.91
N ARG A 43 -13.58 16.00 10.94
CA ARG A 43 -13.45 17.46 11.12
C ARG A 43 -14.80 18.11 11.38
N GLN A 44 -15.81 17.79 10.59
CA GLN A 44 -17.15 18.33 10.76
C GLN A 44 -17.75 17.89 12.09
N PHE A 45 -17.54 16.67 12.50
CA PHE A 45 -18.02 16.12 13.74
C PHE A 45 -17.45 16.82 14.98
N ASN A 46 -16.17 17.18 14.96
CA ASN A 46 -15.51 17.91 16.04
C ASN A 46 -16.10 19.33 16.25
N TRP A 47 -16.71 19.94 15.22
CA TRP A 47 -17.26 21.30 15.29
C TRP A 47 -18.73 21.32 15.72
N GLY A 48 -19.48 20.24 15.55
CA GLY A 48 -20.93 20.18 15.73
C GLY A 48 -21.44 19.69 17.09
N GLY A 49 -20.62 19.10 17.92
CA GLY A 49 -20.84 18.86 19.36
C GLY A 49 -22.01 18.00 19.83
N ARG A 50 -22.99 17.65 19.02
CA ARG A 50 -24.10 16.77 19.39
C ARG A 50 -24.59 15.95 18.22
N ILE A 51 -24.36 14.64 18.28
CA ILE A 51 -25.06 13.70 17.39
C ILE A 51 -26.51 13.62 17.88
N GLY A 52 -27.44 14.08 17.05
CA GLY A 52 -28.86 13.80 17.32
C GLY A 52 -29.09 12.28 17.37
N PRO A 53 -30.02 11.81 18.21
CA PRO A 53 -30.21 10.38 18.48
C PRO A 53 -30.66 9.54 17.26
N SER A 54 -30.96 10.16 16.13
CA SER A 54 -31.68 9.50 15.01
C SER A 54 -30.89 9.30 13.72
N ALA A 55 -29.65 9.77 13.61
CA ALA A 55 -28.92 9.62 12.33
C ALA A 55 -28.13 8.30 12.31
N SER A 56 -28.57 7.37 11.47
CA SER A 56 -27.71 6.29 10.99
C SER A 56 -26.62 6.93 10.12
N ILE A 57 -25.46 7.22 10.70
CA ILE A 57 -24.36 7.86 10.01
C ILE A 57 -23.67 6.78 9.19
N MET A 58 -23.84 6.84 7.85
CA MET A 58 -22.99 6.06 6.96
C MET A 58 -21.59 6.68 6.96
N LEU A 59 -20.68 6.05 7.68
CA LEU A 59 -19.27 6.42 7.65
C LEU A 59 -18.61 5.90 6.38
N PRO A 60 -17.75 6.71 5.73
CA PRO A 60 -16.90 6.22 4.65
C PRO A 60 -16.02 5.06 5.13
N GLU A 61 -16.00 3.95 4.39
CA GLU A 61 -15.19 2.79 4.77
C GLU A 61 -13.71 3.05 4.51
N TYR A 62 -12.92 3.16 5.57
CA TYR A 62 -11.47 3.26 5.46
C TYR A 62 -10.79 2.35 6.49
N LYS A 63 -10.20 1.24 6.01
CA LYS A 63 -9.50 0.24 6.82
C LYS A 63 -10.33 -0.15 8.06
N PHE A 64 -9.71 -0.13 9.24
CA PHE A 64 -10.36 -0.40 10.52
C PHE A 64 -10.88 0.87 11.22
N TYR A 65 -10.55 2.07 10.72
CA TYR A 65 -10.91 3.33 11.38
C TYR A 65 -12.42 3.53 11.47
N SER A 66 -13.15 3.25 10.40
CA SER A 66 -14.61 3.37 10.37
C SER A 66 -15.28 2.49 11.43
N GLY A 67 -14.76 1.26 11.61
CA GLY A 67 -15.24 0.35 12.68
C GLY A 67 -14.98 0.89 14.07
N VAL A 68 -13.79 1.44 14.34
CA VAL A 68 -13.44 2.03 15.65
C VAL A 68 -14.30 3.24 15.95
N ILE A 69 -14.51 4.11 14.97
CA ILE A 69 -15.36 5.31 15.12
C ILE A 69 -16.80 4.87 15.42
N ASN A 70 -17.33 3.86 14.72
CA ASN A 70 -18.68 3.34 14.99
C ASN A 70 -18.82 2.82 16.41
N ILE A 71 -17.83 2.09 16.93
CA ILE A 71 -17.81 1.63 18.33
C ILE A 71 -17.87 2.82 19.29
N LEU A 72 -17.04 3.86 19.07
CA LEU A 72 -17.03 5.05 19.93
C LEU A 72 -18.38 5.80 19.87
N LEU A 73 -18.98 5.91 18.69
CA LEU A 73 -20.29 6.55 18.52
C LEU A 73 -21.40 5.77 19.23
N GLU A 74 -21.40 4.46 19.13
CA GLU A 74 -22.35 3.59 19.80
C GLU A 74 -22.22 3.70 21.33
N LEU A 75 -20.97 3.70 21.84
CA LEU A 75 -20.70 3.90 23.25
C LEU A 75 -21.11 5.28 23.75
N SER A 76 -20.87 6.34 22.94
CA SER A 76 -21.32 7.70 23.24
C SER A 76 -22.85 7.78 23.38
N ARG A 77 -23.59 7.09 22.51
CA ARG A 77 -25.05 7.01 22.59
C ARG A 77 -25.54 6.27 23.83
N LYS A 78 -24.88 5.16 24.19
CA LYS A 78 -25.28 4.32 25.34
C LYS A 78 -24.95 4.96 26.68
N MET A 79 -23.79 5.61 26.78
CA MET A 79 -23.25 6.10 28.06
C MET A 79 -23.32 7.63 28.21
N GLY A 80 -23.75 8.38 27.20
CA GLY A 80 -23.90 9.83 27.26
C GLY A 80 -22.60 10.62 27.36
N GLY A 81 -21.43 9.98 27.15
CA GLY A 81 -20.12 10.61 27.26
C GLY A 81 -19.68 11.32 25.97
N THR A 82 -18.83 12.34 26.10
CA THR A 82 -18.14 12.96 24.97
C THR A 82 -16.75 12.34 24.81
N TYR A 83 -16.51 11.63 23.70
CA TYR A 83 -15.21 10.99 23.41
C TYR A 83 -14.36 11.85 22.47
N GLN A 84 -14.40 13.15 22.65
CA GLN A 84 -13.74 14.12 21.79
C GLN A 84 -12.23 13.88 21.68
N GLU A 85 -11.56 13.60 22.79
CA GLU A 85 -10.13 13.32 22.78
C GLU A 85 -9.79 12.04 21.99
N SER A 86 -10.61 10.99 22.12
CA SER A 86 -10.43 9.76 21.34
C SER A 86 -10.64 9.98 19.85
N LEU A 87 -11.58 10.83 19.46
CA LEU A 87 -11.84 11.19 18.07
C LEU A 87 -10.72 12.07 17.48
N ILE A 88 -10.18 13.02 18.26
CA ILE A 88 -9.00 13.83 17.86
C ILE A 88 -7.82 12.90 17.62
N PHE A 89 -7.54 12.00 18.56
CA PHE A 89 -6.46 11.03 18.45
C PHE A 89 -6.61 10.11 17.21
N LEU A 90 -7.82 9.60 16.95
CA LEU A 90 -8.10 8.80 15.77
C LEU A 90 -7.91 9.58 14.47
N ARG A 91 -8.29 10.86 14.45
CA ARG A 91 -8.08 11.73 13.30
C ARG A 91 -6.59 11.95 13.02
N GLU A 92 -5.79 12.23 14.04
CA GLU A 92 -4.33 12.39 13.88
C GLU A 92 -3.68 11.09 13.39
N SER A 93 -4.11 9.95 13.93
CA SER A 93 -3.66 8.63 13.50
C SER A 93 -4.06 8.31 12.05
N LEU A 94 -5.28 8.69 11.66
CA LEU A 94 -5.78 8.57 10.28
C LEU A 94 -4.93 9.41 9.31
N GLN A 95 -4.62 10.65 9.67
CA GLN A 95 -3.75 11.51 8.85
C GLN A 95 -2.37 10.91 8.66
N GLY A 96 -1.77 10.36 9.72
CA GLY A 96 -0.49 9.66 9.65
C GLY A 96 -0.54 8.45 8.70
N ASP A 97 -1.60 7.63 8.79
CA ASP A 97 -1.80 6.48 7.93
C ASP A 97 -2.03 6.87 6.45
N MET A 98 -2.77 7.95 6.19
CA MET A 98 -2.95 8.49 4.84
C MET A 98 -1.63 9.01 4.25
N GLN A 99 -0.81 9.69 5.03
CA GLN A 99 0.53 10.14 4.59
C GLN A 99 1.43 8.96 4.25
N PHE A 100 1.40 7.90 5.07
CA PHE A 100 2.13 6.67 4.79
C PHE A 100 1.66 6.00 3.48
N GLU A 101 0.36 5.86 3.27
CA GLU A 101 -0.20 5.32 2.02
C GLU A 101 0.19 6.19 0.81
N LYS A 102 0.14 7.51 0.93
CA LYS A 102 0.57 8.44 -0.12
C LYS A 102 2.04 8.20 -0.51
N LYS A 103 2.92 8.15 0.49
CA LYS A 103 4.35 7.87 0.28
C LYS A 103 4.58 6.51 -0.40
N MET A 104 3.83 5.49 0.01
CA MET A 104 3.87 4.17 -0.62
C MET A 104 3.47 4.23 -2.11
N VAL A 105 2.38 4.92 -2.43
CA VAL A 105 1.91 5.11 -3.81
C VAL A 105 2.94 5.86 -4.66
N GLU A 106 3.53 6.92 -4.13
CA GLU A 106 4.56 7.70 -4.83
C GLU A 106 5.80 6.85 -5.15
N THR A 107 6.25 6.04 -4.19
CA THR A 107 7.37 5.10 -4.40
C THR A 107 7.05 4.08 -5.50
N LEU A 108 5.86 3.49 -5.47
CA LEU A 108 5.41 2.54 -6.49
C LEU A 108 5.29 3.20 -7.86
N ARG A 109 4.71 4.40 -7.92
CA ARG A 109 4.61 5.19 -9.16
C ARG A 109 5.98 5.43 -9.79
N GLY A 110 7.00 5.75 -8.97
CA GLY A 110 8.36 5.92 -9.45
C GLY A 110 8.93 4.67 -10.12
N VAL A 111 8.64 3.46 -9.58
CA VAL A 111 9.08 2.19 -10.17
C VAL A 111 8.41 1.94 -11.52
N TYR A 112 7.09 2.11 -11.62
CA TYR A 112 6.35 1.95 -12.87
C TYR A 112 6.82 2.93 -13.95
N LEU A 113 7.05 4.19 -13.58
CA LEU A 113 7.53 5.22 -14.50
C LEU A 113 8.91 4.86 -15.06
N GLN A 114 9.82 4.36 -14.21
CA GLN A 114 11.15 3.92 -14.66
C GLN A 114 11.06 2.71 -15.60
N MET A 115 10.22 1.72 -15.31
CA MET A 115 10.01 0.57 -16.21
C MET A 115 9.43 1.02 -17.56
N GLY A 116 8.47 1.94 -17.55
CA GLY A 116 7.90 2.52 -18.76
C GLY A 116 8.94 3.27 -19.59
N MET A 117 9.79 4.07 -18.95
CA MET A 117 10.90 4.77 -19.65
C MET A 117 11.88 3.78 -20.29
N MET A 118 12.25 2.70 -19.58
CA MET A 118 13.15 1.68 -20.14
C MET A 118 12.51 0.97 -21.33
N MET A 119 11.23 0.66 -21.26
CA MET A 119 10.50 0.09 -22.40
C MET A 119 10.49 1.04 -23.58
N PHE A 120 10.20 2.33 -23.37
CA PHE A 120 10.22 3.34 -24.39
C PHE A 120 11.61 3.48 -25.05
N LEU A 121 12.67 3.53 -24.26
CA LEU A 121 14.05 3.61 -24.77
C LEU A 121 14.41 2.38 -25.60
N THR A 122 14.06 1.17 -25.14
CA THR A 122 14.31 -0.07 -25.90
C THR A 122 13.63 -0.04 -27.26
N TRP A 123 12.35 0.36 -27.31
CA TRP A 123 11.61 0.44 -28.57
C TRP A 123 12.10 1.56 -29.46
N SER A 124 12.45 2.72 -28.91
CA SER A 124 13.07 3.81 -29.68
C SER A 124 14.38 3.36 -30.34
N PHE A 125 15.19 2.60 -29.61
CA PHE A 125 16.43 2.02 -30.16
C PHE A 125 16.14 1.00 -31.28
N ILE A 126 15.19 0.07 -31.05
CA ILE A 126 14.79 -0.93 -32.06
C ILE A 126 14.36 -0.22 -33.38
N PHE A 127 13.50 0.80 -33.28
CA PHE A 127 13.03 1.54 -34.43
C PHE A 127 14.15 2.32 -35.13
N ALA A 128 15.03 2.95 -34.37
CA ALA A 128 16.17 3.65 -34.92
C ALA A 128 17.10 2.69 -35.68
N ALA A 129 17.39 1.54 -35.14
CA ALA A 129 18.23 0.51 -35.76
C ALA A 129 17.59 -0.03 -37.06
N LEU A 130 16.30 -0.37 -37.05
CA LEU A 130 15.57 -0.84 -38.23
C LEU A 130 15.59 0.19 -39.35
N LYS A 131 15.44 1.47 -39.04
CA LYS A 131 15.46 2.56 -40.03
C LYS A 131 16.85 2.81 -40.57
N LEU A 132 17.89 2.69 -39.76
CA LEU A 132 19.28 2.96 -40.20
C LEU A 132 19.80 1.85 -41.11
N VAL A 133 19.40 0.59 -40.87
CA VAL A 133 19.93 -0.56 -41.63
C VAL A 133 18.99 -0.97 -42.76
N ASP A 134 17.82 -0.33 -42.87
CA ASP A 134 16.77 -0.62 -43.88
C ASP A 134 16.35 -2.11 -43.91
N LEU A 135 16.34 -2.77 -42.76
CA LEU A 135 16.02 -4.16 -42.61
C LEU A 135 14.53 -4.38 -42.32
N GLU A 136 13.98 -5.41 -42.96
CA GLU A 136 12.61 -5.90 -42.73
C GLU A 136 12.62 -7.10 -41.76
N ILE A 137 12.62 -6.82 -40.45
CA ILE A 137 12.48 -7.89 -39.46
C ILE A 137 11.04 -8.38 -39.42
N GLU A 138 10.87 -9.70 -39.34
CA GLU A 138 9.56 -10.32 -39.23
C GLU A 138 8.78 -9.79 -38.01
N LEU A 139 7.52 -9.42 -38.23
CA LEU A 139 6.62 -8.93 -37.18
C LEU A 139 6.51 -9.89 -35.98
N LYS A 140 6.62 -11.22 -36.22
CA LYS A 140 6.60 -12.24 -35.15
C LYS A 140 7.75 -12.08 -34.15
N LYS A 141 8.96 -11.78 -34.64
CA LYS A 141 10.17 -11.57 -33.81
C LYS A 141 9.97 -10.35 -32.89
N LEU A 142 9.46 -9.24 -33.44
CA LEU A 142 9.16 -8.03 -32.69
C LEU A 142 8.04 -8.24 -31.66
N LEU A 143 6.98 -8.97 -32.05
CA LEU A 143 5.88 -9.28 -31.13
C LEU A 143 6.35 -10.14 -29.94
N MET A 144 7.23 -11.11 -30.17
CA MET A 144 7.80 -11.95 -29.13
C MET A 144 8.58 -11.10 -28.10
N ILE A 145 9.41 -10.15 -28.55
CA ILE A 145 10.14 -9.22 -27.69
C ILE A 145 9.17 -8.37 -26.87
N PHE A 146 8.11 -7.86 -27.51
CA PHE A 146 7.09 -7.03 -26.87
C PHE A 146 6.33 -7.80 -25.77
N LEU A 147 5.86 -9.02 -26.09
CA LEU A 147 5.16 -9.86 -25.11
C LEU A 147 6.04 -10.24 -23.91
N TRP A 148 7.33 -10.49 -24.15
CA TRP A 148 8.30 -10.76 -23.09
C TRP A 148 8.44 -9.55 -22.15
N GLN A 149 8.58 -8.33 -22.66
CA GLN A 149 8.68 -7.12 -21.85
C GLN A 149 7.40 -6.83 -21.08
N ILE A 150 6.22 -6.99 -21.71
CA ILE A 150 4.92 -6.80 -21.04
C ILE A 150 4.76 -7.79 -19.90
N SER A 151 5.20 -9.04 -20.06
CA SER A 151 5.12 -10.04 -18.98
C SER A 151 5.91 -9.59 -17.74
N GLY A 152 7.07 -8.96 -17.93
CA GLY A 152 7.85 -8.36 -16.85
C GLY A 152 7.12 -7.25 -16.10
N VAL A 153 6.44 -6.37 -16.84
CA VAL A 153 5.60 -5.32 -16.24
C VAL A 153 4.39 -5.92 -15.52
N GLY A 154 3.77 -6.96 -16.11
CA GLY A 154 2.60 -7.64 -15.53
C GLY A 154 2.89 -8.42 -14.24
N ILE A 155 4.11 -8.92 -14.06
CA ILE A 155 4.53 -9.64 -12.84
C ILE A 155 4.72 -8.66 -11.66
N LEU A 156 5.11 -7.42 -11.92
CA LEU A 156 5.41 -6.43 -10.88
C LEU A 156 4.27 -6.25 -9.87
N PRO A 157 2.99 -6.03 -10.23
CA PRO A 157 1.90 -5.84 -9.27
C PRO A 157 1.70 -7.04 -8.33
N PHE A 158 1.89 -8.26 -8.83
CA PHE A 158 1.80 -9.47 -8.00
C PHE A 158 2.92 -9.52 -6.95
N LEU A 159 4.16 -9.25 -7.37
CA LEU A 159 5.29 -9.16 -6.45
C LEU A 159 5.06 -8.06 -5.40
N LEU A 160 4.62 -6.88 -5.81
CA LEU A 160 4.35 -5.77 -4.91
C LEU A 160 3.27 -6.12 -3.88
N LYS A 161 2.17 -6.73 -4.31
CA LYS A 161 1.09 -7.18 -3.41
C LYS A 161 1.60 -8.20 -2.40
N PHE A 162 2.41 -9.16 -2.85
CA PHE A 162 3.02 -10.18 -2.00
C PHE A 162 3.95 -9.56 -0.95
N PHE A 163 4.88 -8.69 -1.37
CA PHE A 163 5.83 -8.04 -0.46
C PHE A 163 5.11 -7.08 0.49
N ARG A 164 4.16 -6.29 0.02
CA ARG A 164 3.36 -5.41 0.87
C ARG A 164 2.64 -6.20 1.97
N LYS A 165 1.98 -7.30 1.62
CA LYS A 165 1.34 -8.18 2.59
C LYS A 165 2.35 -8.73 3.60
N LYS A 166 3.51 -9.21 3.13
CA LYS A 166 4.55 -9.78 3.98
C LYS A 166 5.13 -8.78 4.99
N TYR A 167 5.33 -7.52 4.60
CA TYR A 167 5.98 -6.53 5.46
C TYR A 167 5.02 -5.77 6.38
N PHE A 168 3.77 -5.55 5.95
CA PHE A 168 2.87 -4.62 6.64
C PHE A 168 1.60 -5.25 7.22
N SER A 169 1.29 -6.53 6.95
CA SER A 169 0.09 -7.18 7.46
C SER A 169 0.05 -7.18 9.00
N ASP A 170 1.13 -7.66 9.60
CA ASP A 170 1.22 -7.81 11.05
C ASP A 170 1.32 -6.46 11.76
N ILE A 171 2.03 -5.49 11.15
CA ILE A 171 2.11 -4.10 11.64
C ILE A 171 0.72 -3.46 11.63
N SER A 172 -0.03 -3.58 10.54
CA SER A 172 -1.39 -3.02 10.44
C SER A 172 -2.35 -3.63 11.48
N GLN A 173 -2.21 -4.94 11.75
CA GLN A 173 -3.01 -5.61 12.77
C GLN A 173 -2.66 -5.09 14.17
N LEU A 174 -1.38 -4.91 14.47
CA LEU A 174 -0.92 -4.38 15.76
C LEU A 174 -1.34 -2.92 15.95
N TRP A 175 -1.26 -2.09 14.88
CA TRP A 175 -1.80 -0.74 14.89
C TRP A 175 -3.29 -0.70 15.22
N LYS A 176 -4.09 -1.55 14.59
CA LYS A 176 -5.53 -1.69 14.89
C LYS A 176 -5.76 -1.92 16.37
N ILE A 177 -5.06 -2.91 16.97
CA ILE A 177 -5.22 -3.26 18.38
C ILE A 177 -4.84 -2.09 19.29
N LEU A 178 -3.66 -1.48 19.07
CA LEU A 178 -3.18 -0.36 19.88
C LEU A 178 -4.09 0.87 19.78
N LEU A 179 -4.57 1.20 18.58
CA LEU A 179 -5.49 2.32 18.38
C LEU A 179 -6.83 2.11 19.06
N ILE A 180 -7.39 0.89 19.03
CA ILE A 180 -8.64 0.58 19.74
C ILE A 180 -8.42 0.68 21.26
N LEU A 181 -7.34 0.08 21.77
CA LEU A 181 -7.02 0.17 23.20
C LEU A 181 -6.86 1.61 23.66
N LYS A 182 -6.12 2.43 22.92
CA LYS A 182 -5.92 3.84 23.23
C LYS A 182 -7.20 4.65 23.15
N SER A 183 -8.02 4.41 22.12
CA SER A 183 -9.29 5.12 21.94
C SER A 183 -10.30 4.79 23.03
N LEU A 184 -10.28 3.54 23.55
CA LEU A 184 -11.18 3.09 24.58
C LEU A 184 -10.62 3.26 26.01
N SER A 185 -9.35 3.71 26.18
CA SER A 185 -8.70 3.84 27.48
C SER A 185 -9.43 4.81 28.44
N LYS A 186 -10.11 5.81 27.90
CA LYS A 186 -10.86 6.85 28.63
C LYS A 186 -12.37 6.59 28.69
N VAL A 187 -12.83 5.49 28.10
CA VAL A 187 -14.24 5.11 28.11
C VAL A 187 -14.54 4.31 29.37
N PRO A 188 -15.65 4.55 30.08
CA PRO A 188 -16.04 3.83 31.31
C PRO A 188 -16.57 2.42 30.97
N LEU A 189 -15.74 1.63 30.28
CA LEU A 189 -15.98 0.21 30.01
C LEU A 189 -15.22 -0.68 30.98
N SER A 190 -15.72 -1.89 31.17
CA SER A 190 -14.94 -2.91 31.87
C SER A 190 -13.67 -3.24 31.09
N ARG A 191 -12.57 -3.51 31.74
CA ARG A 191 -11.29 -3.82 31.11
C ARG A 191 -11.37 -5.04 30.20
N THR A 192 -12.14 -6.02 30.58
CA THR A 192 -12.40 -7.22 29.77
C THR A 192 -13.10 -6.88 28.46
N GLU A 193 -14.08 -5.97 28.48
CA GLU A 193 -14.75 -5.51 27.28
C GLU A 193 -13.79 -4.74 26.36
N VAL A 194 -12.98 -3.83 26.91
CA VAL A 194 -11.97 -3.08 26.12
C VAL A 194 -11.02 -4.03 25.40
N LEU A 195 -10.49 -5.06 26.09
CA LEU A 195 -9.59 -6.04 25.50
C LEU A 195 -10.28 -6.92 24.44
N THR A 196 -11.57 -7.21 24.63
CA THR A 196 -12.38 -7.95 23.66
C THR A 196 -12.62 -7.12 22.41
N TYR A 197 -13.02 -5.86 22.55
CA TYR A 197 -13.19 -4.94 21.41
C TYR A 197 -11.88 -4.71 20.65
N ALA A 198 -10.76 -4.62 21.35
CA ALA A 198 -9.45 -4.48 20.74
C ALA A 198 -8.98 -5.73 19.99
N GLY A 199 -9.60 -6.89 20.23
CA GLY A 199 -9.20 -8.13 19.57
C GLY A 199 -7.81 -8.61 20.01
N VAL A 200 -7.45 -8.44 21.28
CA VAL A 200 -6.13 -8.81 21.83
C VAL A 200 -5.81 -10.29 21.60
N GLN A 201 -6.81 -11.14 21.42
CA GLN A 201 -6.63 -12.55 21.07
C GLN A 201 -5.95 -12.74 19.72
N GLU A 202 -6.12 -11.78 18.79
CA GLU A 202 -5.50 -11.79 17.47
C GLU A 202 -3.96 -11.62 17.54
N LEU A 203 -3.40 -11.15 18.67
CA LEU A 203 -1.95 -11.05 18.88
C LEU A 203 -1.21 -12.39 18.71
N LYS A 204 -1.90 -13.51 18.85
CA LYS A 204 -1.32 -14.85 18.63
C LYS A 204 -1.02 -15.12 17.15
N SER A 205 -1.66 -14.42 16.24
CA SER A 205 -1.46 -14.56 14.78
C SER A 205 -0.24 -13.81 14.25
N ILE A 206 0.30 -12.84 15.02
CA ILE A 206 1.46 -12.05 14.67
C ILE A 206 2.70 -12.92 14.82
N LYS A 207 3.39 -13.18 13.71
CA LYS A 207 4.56 -14.07 13.64
C LYS A 207 5.86 -13.35 13.31
N GLN A 208 5.80 -12.07 13.04
CA GLN A 208 6.95 -11.30 12.59
C GLN A 208 7.94 -11.08 13.74
N PRO A 209 9.22 -11.55 13.64
CA PRO A 209 10.18 -11.49 14.75
C PRO A 209 10.46 -10.07 15.25
N SER A 210 10.44 -9.08 14.33
CA SER A 210 10.65 -7.67 14.68
C SER A 210 9.55 -7.07 15.58
N LEU A 211 8.37 -7.71 15.64
CA LEU A 211 7.24 -7.28 16.45
C LEU A 211 7.11 -8.06 17.75
N GLU A 212 7.87 -9.13 17.94
CA GLU A 212 7.74 -10.05 19.09
C GLU A 212 7.89 -9.32 20.43
N MET A 213 8.86 -8.41 20.50
CA MET A 213 9.08 -7.61 21.73
C MET A 213 7.87 -6.70 22.03
N ILE A 214 7.33 -6.02 21.02
CA ILE A 214 6.15 -5.14 21.18
C ILE A 214 4.94 -5.97 21.61
N VAL A 215 4.72 -7.12 20.95
CA VAL A 215 3.62 -8.05 21.29
C VAL A 215 3.75 -8.58 22.72
N SER A 216 4.96 -8.92 23.16
CA SER A 216 5.23 -9.38 24.54
C SER A 216 4.94 -8.29 25.55
N LYS A 217 5.45 -7.08 25.33
CA LYS A 217 5.18 -5.91 26.18
C LYS A 217 3.68 -5.59 26.23
N LEU A 218 2.99 -5.63 25.08
CA LEU A 218 1.54 -5.38 25.03
C LEU A 218 0.76 -6.41 25.83
N LYS A 219 1.12 -7.70 25.74
CA LYS A 219 0.51 -8.76 26.57
C LYS A 219 0.74 -8.52 28.05
N GLU A 220 1.93 -8.09 28.44
CA GLU A 220 2.26 -7.75 29.83
C GLU A 220 1.43 -6.55 30.32
N VAL A 221 1.31 -5.48 29.54
CA VAL A 221 0.47 -4.32 29.85
C VAL A 221 -0.99 -4.74 30.03
N CYS A 222 -1.54 -5.55 29.10
CA CYS A 222 -2.90 -6.06 29.20
C CYS A 222 -3.08 -6.91 30.48
N HIS A 223 -2.11 -7.77 30.82
CA HIS A 223 -2.15 -8.59 32.01
C HIS A 223 -2.11 -7.75 33.30
N LYS A 224 -1.19 -6.78 33.39
CA LYS A 224 -1.10 -5.84 34.52
C LYS A 224 -2.39 -5.05 34.70
N THR A 225 -2.97 -4.58 33.62
CA THR A 225 -4.23 -3.84 33.63
C THR A 225 -5.39 -4.67 34.15
N LEU A 226 -5.48 -5.94 33.75
CA LEU A 226 -6.51 -6.86 34.27
C LEU A 226 -6.33 -7.17 35.75
N LYS A 227 -5.10 -7.44 36.20
CA LYS A 227 -4.81 -7.90 37.55
C LYS A 227 -4.79 -6.78 38.59
N PHE A 228 -4.18 -5.66 38.28
CA PHE A 228 -3.90 -4.58 39.23
C PHE A 228 -4.73 -3.33 39.01
N GLY A 229 -5.41 -3.23 37.92
CA GLY A 229 -6.20 -2.06 37.64
C GLY A 229 -5.44 -0.79 37.28
N THR A 230 -4.16 -0.92 36.95
CA THR A 230 -3.32 0.21 36.58
C THR A 230 -3.77 0.88 35.28
N SER A 231 -3.53 2.20 35.16
CA SER A 231 -3.68 2.91 33.90
C SER A 231 -2.61 2.43 32.94
N TYR A 232 -2.98 2.22 31.69
CA TYR A 232 -2.09 1.74 30.62
C TYR A 232 -1.85 2.79 29.53
N ASP A 233 -2.30 4.01 29.77
CA ASP A 233 -2.30 5.07 28.73
C ASP A 233 -0.90 5.49 28.30
N GLU A 234 0.04 5.59 29.26
CA GLU A 234 1.44 5.88 28.98
C GLU A 234 2.15 4.71 28.31
N ASP A 235 1.93 3.50 28.80
CA ASP A 235 2.51 2.29 28.21
C ASP A 235 2.10 2.13 26.75
N LEU A 236 0.82 2.38 26.43
CA LEU A 236 0.35 2.36 25.04
C LEU A 236 1.02 3.42 24.18
N ARG A 237 1.28 4.62 24.72
CA ARG A 237 1.97 5.68 23.97
C ARG A 237 3.38 5.23 23.59
N TYR A 238 4.14 4.66 24.52
CA TYR A 238 5.46 4.11 24.26
C TYR A 238 5.43 2.97 23.24
N LEU A 239 4.49 2.06 23.35
CA LEU A 239 4.33 0.96 22.39
C LEU A 239 3.99 1.47 20.98
N MET A 240 3.20 2.52 20.88
CA MET A 240 2.87 3.14 19.58
C MET A 240 4.07 3.85 18.96
N GLU A 241 4.89 4.52 19.77
CA GLU A 241 6.13 5.15 19.29
C GLU A 241 7.13 4.08 18.82
N GLU A 242 7.28 2.98 19.58
CA GLU A 242 8.12 1.85 19.21
C GLU A 242 7.61 1.19 17.90
N LEU A 243 6.30 1.02 17.76
CA LEU A 243 5.69 0.48 16.55
C LEU A 243 5.91 1.39 15.34
N ARG A 244 5.83 2.73 15.50
CA ARG A 244 6.16 3.69 14.43
C ARG A 244 7.60 3.56 13.97
N PHE A 245 8.53 3.35 14.90
CA PHE A 245 9.93 3.11 14.56
C PHE A 245 10.10 1.83 13.74
N VAL A 246 9.48 0.73 14.17
CA VAL A 246 9.50 -0.55 13.44
C VAL A 246 8.84 -0.43 12.08
N GLU A 247 7.72 0.27 11.97
CA GLU A 247 7.03 0.54 10.70
C GLU A 247 7.93 1.30 9.71
N LYS A 248 8.61 2.35 10.18
CA LYS A 248 9.57 3.11 9.37
C LYS A 248 10.72 2.23 8.89
N TRP A 249 11.28 1.41 9.78
CA TRP A 249 12.35 0.48 9.42
C TRP A 249 11.89 -0.55 8.38
N HIS A 250 10.67 -1.10 8.53
CA HIS A 250 10.08 -2.01 7.53
C HIS A 250 9.83 -1.32 6.20
N TYR A 251 9.46 -0.04 6.21
CA TYR A 251 9.31 0.74 4.99
C TYR A 251 10.65 0.90 4.25
N GLU A 252 11.72 1.22 4.96
CA GLU A 252 13.07 1.32 4.38
C GLU A 252 13.54 -0.03 3.81
N LEU A 253 13.27 -1.13 4.50
CA LEU A 253 13.55 -2.48 3.99
C LEU A 253 12.72 -2.80 2.74
N PHE A 254 11.45 -2.45 2.75
CA PHE A 254 10.56 -2.61 1.58
C PHE A 254 11.09 -1.81 0.39
N GLU A 255 11.48 -0.57 0.58
CA GLU A 255 12.04 0.30 -0.46
C GLU A 255 13.35 -0.29 -1.06
N LYS A 256 14.27 -0.75 -0.21
CA LYS A 256 15.49 -1.45 -0.64
C LYS A 256 15.18 -2.71 -1.45
N ARG A 257 14.23 -3.53 -0.99
CA ARG A 257 13.80 -4.74 -1.72
C ARG A 257 13.14 -4.40 -3.04
N LEU A 258 12.36 -3.33 -3.08
CA LEU A 258 11.74 -2.84 -4.31
C LEU A 258 12.78 -2.44 -5.37
N MET A 259 13.88 -1.79 -4.95
CA MET A 259 15.00 -1.48 -5.85
C MET A 259 15.64 -2.75 -6.42
N VAL A 260 15.84 -3.78 -5.60
CA VAL A 260 16.39 -5.07 -6.05
C VAL A 260 15.43 -5.77 -7.01
N ILE A 261 14.13 -5.81 -6.70
CA ILE A 261 13.11 -6.41 -7.57
C ILE A 261 13.09 -5.71 -8.94
N LYS A 262 13.12 -4.38 -8.94
CA LYS A 262 13.22 -3.58 -10.15
C LYS A 262 14.44 -3.96 -10.98
N LEU A 263 15.62 -4.02 -10.37
CA LEU A 263 16.87 -4.40 -11.05
C LEU A 263 16.77 -5.80 -11.66
N VAL A 264 16.24 -6.77 -10.91
CA VAL A 264 16.04 -8.14 -11.39
C VAL A 264 15.08 -8.17 -12.59
N LEU A 265 13.95 -7.45 -12.50
CA LEU A 265 12.97 -7.39 -13.59
C LEU A 265 13.58 -6.74 -14.85
N LEU A 266 14.34 -5.66 -14.69
CA LEU A 266 15.04 -5.03 -15.81
C LEU A 266 16.07 -5.98 -16.43
N SER A 267 16.86 -6.69 -15.61
CA SER A 267 17.85 -7.63 -16.10
C SER A 267 17.26 -8.87 -16.78
N VAL A 268 16.11 -9.37 -16.32
CA VAL A 268 15.49 -10.59 -16.86
C VAL A 268 14.61 -10.30 -18.07
N PHE A 269 13.90 -9.18 -18.10
CA PHE A 269 12.91 -8.91 -19.16
C PHE A 269 13.37 -7.92 -20.21
N PHE A 270 14.19 -6.95 -19.85
CA PHE A 270 14.61 -5.89 -20.78
C PHE A 270 15.97 -6.19 -21.40
N LEU A 271 16.95 -6.63 -20.63
CA LEU A 271 18.28 -6.93 -21.15
C LEU A 271 18.26 -8.07 -22.19
N PRO A 272 17.62 -9.23 -21.94
CA PRO A 272 17.52 -10.28 -22.94
C PRO A 272 16.74 -9.84 -24.19
N SER A 273 15.70 -9.05 -24.03
CA SER A 273 14.96 -8.49 -25.17
C SER A 273 15.87 -7.71 -26.12
N TYR A 274 16.76 -6.92 -25.56
CA TYR A 274 17.75 -6.16 -26.31
C TYR A 274 18.78 -7.06 -27.01
N LEU A 275 19.31 -8.06 -26.31
CA LEU A 275 20.26 -9.03 -26.86
C LEU A 275 19.63 -9.87 -27.99
N VAL A 276 18.41 -10.33 -27.81
CA VAL A 276 17.64 -11.08 -28.83
C VAL A 276 17.43 -10.24 -30.06
N PHE A 277 17.10 -8.95 -29.89
CA PHE A 277 16.98 -8.04 -31.03
C PHE A 277 18.29 -7.88 -31.79
N ILE A 278 19.41 -7.68 -31.11
CA ILE A 278 20.75 -7.60 -31.74
C ILE A 278 21.06 -8.90 -32.49
N PHE A 279 20.72 -10.06 -31.91
CA PHE A 279 20.94 -11.35 -32.57
C PHE A 279 20.14 -11.47 -33.87
N PHE A 280 18.86 -11.09 -33.87
CA PHE A 280 18.04 -11.07 -35.08
C PHE A 280 18.59 -10.11 -36.13
N LEU A 281 19.06 -8.93 -35.73
CA LEU A 281 19.65 -7.96 -36.61
C LEU A 281 20.93 -8.48 -37.31
N LEU A 282 21.77 -9.22 -36.54
CA LEU A 282 23.00 -9.85 -37.10
C LEU A 282 22.67 -11.05 -38.01
N GLU A 283 21.61 -11.82 -37.70
CA GLU A 283 21.14 -12.93 -38.57
C GLU A 283 20.66 -12.40 -39.92
N ASP A 284 19.81 -11.36 -39.90
CA ASP A 284 19.29 -10.78 -41.14
C ASP A 284 20.37 -10.10 -41.97
N LEU A 285 21.38 -9.47 -41.34
CA LEU A 285 22.55 -8.91 -42.02
C LEU A 285 23.41 -9.98 -42.70
N LYS A 286 23.57 -11.17 -42.12
CA LYS A 286 24.30 -12.29 -42.75
C LYS A 286 23.58 -12.85 -43.96
N LEU A 287 22.26 -12.74 -44.05
CA LEU A 287 21.47 -13.18 -45.19
C LEU A 287 21.55 -12.20 -46.39
N LEU A 288 21.96 -10.97 -46.12
CA LEU A 288 22.14 -9.91 -47.14
C LEU A 288 23.55 -9.87 -47.71
N MET A 289 24.54 -10.48 -47.07
CA MET A 289 25.91 -10.66 -47.55
C MET A 289 26.07 -11.98 -48.30
#